data_8a227d13ed3825d07d88805cf8502283
#
_entry.id   8a227d13ed3825d07d88805cf8502283
#
_cell.length_a   1.000
_cell.length_b   1.000
_cell.length_c   1.000
_cell.angle_alpha   90.00
_cell.angle_beta   90.00
_cell.angle_gamma   90.00
#
_symmetry.space_group_name_H-M   'P 1'
#
loop_
_entity.id
_entity.type
_entity.pdbx_description
1 polymer ?
#
loop_
_entity_poly.entity_id
_entity_poly.type
_entity_poly.pdbx_seq_one_letter_code
_entity_poly.pdbx_strand_id
1 'polypeptide(L)'
;MQRVKWNIELKGHIYPCIVSFKKMKTIRVKIRDNYLEVSAPVGTSEKYIRDLIYENEEDLYARLSSYIPYFDLKDDGYVYIFGKKYQIVVRDIKKKQCAIHGDSIYVYTSYIENALGIYLSQILYEYLKTRTAEYLPLFNRPMPRIQIKQ
;
A
#
# COMPACT_ATOMS: atom_id res chain seq x y z
N MET A 1 -17.04 12.26 -13.47
CA MET A 1 -17.10 11.35 -12.30
C MET A 1 -16.89 12.21 -11.06
N GLN A 2 -17.90 12.38 -10.25
CA GLN A 2 -17.81 13.17 -9.02
C GLN A 2 -17.20 12.30 -7.91
N ARG A 3 -16.21 12.83 -7.20
CA ARG A 3 -15.51 12.14 -6.10
C ARG A 3 -15.49 13.06 -4.89
N VAL A 4 -15.89 12.54 -3.73
CA VAL A 4 -15.98 13.29 -2.48
C VAL A 4 -15.19 12.52 -1.41
N LYS A 5 -14.52 13.24 -0.51
CA LYS A 5 -13.86 12.67 0.67
C LYS A 5 -14.59 13.10 1.93
N TRP A 6 -14.83 12.15 2.80
CA TRP A 6 -15.36 12.37 4.16
C TRP A 6 -14.44 11.71 5.18
N ASN A 7 -14.73 12.03 6.44
CA ASN A 7 -14.31 11.21 7.56
C ASN A 7 -15.54 10.51 8.14
N ILE A 8 -15.39 9.25 8.51
CA ILE A 8 -16.41 8.48 9.20
C ILE A 8 -15.85 7.92 10.48
N GLU A 9 -16.63 8.01 11.55
CA GLU A 9 -16.27 7.46 12.85
C GLU A 9 -16.91 6.08 12.99
N LEU A 10 -16.10 5.06 13.29
CA LEU A 10 -16.53 3.71 13.58
C LEU A 10 -15.91 3.28 14.91
N LYS A 11 -16.74 2.90 15.88
CA LYS A 11 -16.31 2.51 17.23
C LYS A 11 -15.33 3.50 17.88
N GLY A 12 -15.56 4.80 17.70
CA GLY A 12 -14.69 5.85 18.26
C GLY A 12 -13.40 6.12 17.47
N HIS A 13 -13.17 5.45 16.34
CA HIS A 13 -12.02 5.66 15.46
C HIS A 13 -12.44 6.33 14.16
N ILE A 14 -11.63 7.30 13.72
CA ILE A 14 -11.90 8.06 12.52
C ILE A 14 -11.16 7.45 11.32
N TYR A 15 -11.94 7.09 10.30
CA TYR A 15 -11.42 6.54 9.04
C TYR A 15 -11.77 7.45 7.85
N PRO A 16 -10.83 7.64 6.89
CA PRO A 16 -11.15 8.30 5.64
C PRO A 16 -12.15 7.46 4.84
N CYS A 17 -13.12 8.13 4.20
CA CYS A 17 -14.08 7.53 3.30
C CYS A 17 -14.06 8.28 1.97
N ILE A 18 -13.79 7.58 0.89
CA ILE A 18 -13.74 8.13 -0.46
C ILE A 18 -14.95 7.64 -1.22
N VAL A 19 -15.86 8.56 -1.58
CA VAL A 19 -17.08 8.24 -2.32
C VAL A 19 -16.94 8.67 -3.76
N SER A 20 -17.25 7.75 -4.67
CA SER A 20 -17.29 7.98 -6.11
C SER A 20 -18.67 7.72 -6.66
N PHE A 21 -19.31 8.74 -7.26
CA PHE A 21 -20.62 8.60 -7.90
C PHE A 21 -20.46 8.17 -9.35
N LYS A 22 -21.11 7.05 -9.72
CA LYS A 22 -20.97 6.40 -11.02
C LYS A 22 -22.35 6.00 -11.56
N LYS A 23 -22.43 5.74 -12.87
CA LYS A 23 -23.62 5.13 -13.48
C LYS A 23 -23.66 3.65 -13.10
N MET A 24 -24.32 3.33 -12.01
CA MET A 24 -24.46 1.99 -11.46
C MET A 24 -25.80 1.87 -10.71
N LYS A 25 -26.22 0.63 -10.40
CA LYS A 25 -27.52 0.36 -9.73
C LYS A 25 -27.38 0.11 -8.24
N THR A 26 -26.23 -0.25 -7.74
CA THR A 26 -26.01 -0.69 -6.35
C THR A 26 -24.87 0.11 -5.74
N ILE A 27 -24.90 0.28 -4.41
CA ILE A 27 -23.77 0.81 -3.64
C ILE A 27 -22.78 -0.35 -3.39
N ARG A 28 -21.50 -0.03 -3.51
CA ARG A 28 -20.41 -0.95 -3.17
C ARG A 28 -19.48 -0.28 -2.20
N VAL A 29 -19.25 -0.91 -1.06
CA VAL A 29 -18.27 -0.50 -0.07
C VAL A 29 -17.09 -1.48 -0.15
N LYS A 30 -15.89 -0.96 -0.26
CA LYS A 30 -14.64 -1.71 -0.24
C LYS A 30 -13.72 -1.11 0.81
N ILE A 31 -13.01 -1.97 1.50
CA ILE A 31 -11.90 -1.57 2.36
C ILE A 31 -10.63 -1.56 1.52
N ARG A 32 -9.90 -0.48 1.61
CA ARG A 32 -8.60 -0.27 0.98
C ARG A 32 -7.65 0.22 2.04
N ASP A 33 -6.63 -0.60 2.34
CA ASP A 33 -5.68 -0.25 3.38
C ASP A 33 -6.40 0.18 4.67
N ASN A 34 -6.32 1.44 5.05
CA ASN A 34 -6.94 2.02 6.24
C ASN A 34 -8.11 2.96 5.94
N TYR A 35 -8.77 2.84 4.78
CA TYR A 35 -9.90 3.69 4.41
C TYR A 35 -11.02 2.93 3.70
N LEU A 36 -12.19 3.56 3.66
CA LEU A 36 -13.35 3.05 2.91
C LEU A 36 -13.41 3.67 1.51
N GLU A 37 -13.51 2.83 0.49
CA GLU A 37 -13.80 3.22 -0.88
C GLU A 37 -15.25 2.86 -1.21
N VAL A 38 -16.11 3.89 -1.37
CA VAL A 38 -17.51 3.71 -1.71
C VAL A 38 -17.77 4.08 -3.16
N SER A 39 -18.45 3.22 -3.89
CA SER A 39 -19.00 3.53 -5.20
C SER A 39 -20.50 3.52 -5.10
N ALA A 40 -21.17 4.62 -5.48
CA ALA A 40 -22.60 4.80 -5.37
C ALA A 40 -23.22 5.30 -6.68
N PRO A 41 -24.52 5.03 -6.93
CA PRO A 41 -25.26 5.64 -8.02
C PRO A 41 -25.27 7.17 -7.93
N VAL A 42 -25.27 7.84 -9.08
CA VAL A 42 -25.47 9.30 -9.12
C VAL A 42 -26.81 9.65 -8.48
N GLY A 43 -26.82 10.65 -7.61
CA GLY A 43 -28.01 11.09 -6.87
C GLY A 43 -28.23 10.37 -5.53
N THR A 44 -27.40 9.41 -5.14
CA THR A 44 -27.44 8.82 -3.79
C THR A 44 -27.07 9.87 -2.75
N SER A 45 -27.90 10.03 -1.70
CA SER A 45 -27.63 10.99 -0.63
C SER A 45 -26.48 10.54 0.26
N GLU A 46 -25.73 11.50 0.80
CA GLU A 46 -24.66 11.21 1.77
C GLU A 46 -25.21 10.50 3.01
N LYS A 47 -26.38 10.95 3.51
CA LYS A 47 -27.03 10.34 4.66
C LYS A 47 -27.25 8.84 4.44
N TYR A 48 -27.80 8.46 3.30
CA TYR A 48 -28.07 7.05 3.00
C TYR A 48 -26.79 6.21 2.96
N ILE A 49 -25.70 6.76 2.41
CA ILE A 49 -24.40 6.05 2.39
C ILE A 49 -23.84 5.89 3.82
N ARG A 50 -23.98 6.91 4.67
CA ARG A 50 -23.55 6.84 6.08
C ARG A 50 -24.36 5.82 6.85
N ASP A 51 -25.69 5.85 6.71
CA ASP A 51 -26.57 4.88 7.37
C ASP A 51 -26.19 3.44 6.99
N LEU A 52 -25.95 3.18 5.70
CA LEU A 52 -25.49 1.87 5.21
C LEU A 52 -24.14 1.44 5.81
N ILE A 53 -23.22 2.37 5.98
CA ILE A 53 -21.91 2.08 6.60
C ILE A 53 -22.12 1.75 8.09
N TYR A 54 -22.96 2.51 8.82
CA TYR A 54 -23.24 2.26 10.24
C TYR A 54 -24.00 0.96 10.46
N GLU A 55 -24.90 0.56 9.57
CA GLU A 55 -25.56 -0.75 9.61
C GLU A 55 -24.56 -1.93 9.55
N ASN A 56 -23.38 -1.69 8.96
CA ASN A 56 -22.31 -2.69 8.81
C ASN A 56 -21.07 -2.35 9.65
N GLU A 57 -21.22 -1.52 10.68
CA GLU A 57 -20.10 -0.96 11.45
C GLU A 57 -19.19 -2.03 12.03
N GLU A 58 -19.75 -3.09 12.60
CA GLU A 58 -18.99 -4.17 13.25
C GLU A 58 -18.00 -4.84 12.28
N ASP A 59 -18.49 -5.27 11.11
CA ASP A 59 -17.66 -5.95 10.10
C ASP A 59 -16.63 -4.99 9.50
N LEU A 60 -17.03 -3.77 9.19
CA LEU A 60 -16.15 -2.76 8.62
C LEU A 60 -15.04 -2.36 9.60
N TYR A 61 -15.40 -2.15 10.88
CA TYR A 61 -14.42 -1.82 11.91
C TYR A 61 -13.43 -2.97 12.15
N ALA A 62 -13.92 -4.21 12.26
CA ALA A 62 -13.07 -5.38 12.47
C ALA A 62 -12.01 -5.51 11.37
N ARG A 63 -12.40 -5.28 10.11
CA ARG A 63 -11.48 -5.34 8.96
C ARG A 63 -10.52 -4.15 8.89
N LEU A 64 -11.01 -2.94 9.18
CA LEU A 64 -10.17 -1.74 9.18
C LEU A 64 -9.15 -1.77 10.32
N SER A 65 -9.56 -2.18 11.52
CA SER A 65 -8.68 -2.25 12.70
C SER A 65 -7.65 -3.38 12.61
N SER A 66 -7.93 -4.42 11.84
CA SER A 66 -6.97 -5.51 11.58
C SER A 66 -5.93 -5.16 10.52
N TYR A 67 -6.06 -4.01 9.86
CA TYR A 67 -5.10 -3.59 8.85
C TYR A 67 -3.75 -3.27 9.48
N ILE A 68 -2.73 -4.01 9.07
CA ILE A 68 -1.34 -3.74 9.42
C ILE A 68 -0.66 -3.22 8.14
N PRO A 69 -0.17 -1.98 8.13
CA PRO A 69 0.57 -1.46 6.99
C PRO A 69 1.74 -2.36 6.64
N TYR A 70 2.00 -2.57 5.36
CA TYR A 70 3.20 -3.29 4.91
C TYR A 70 4.49 -2.50 5.13
N PHE A 71 4.37 -1.23 5.45
CA PHE A 71 5.51 -0.37 5.74
C PHE A 71 5.08 0.85 6.55
N ASP A 72 6.04 1.39 7.27
CA ASP A 72 5.98 2.69 7.94
C ASP A 72 7.29 3.41 7.62
N LEU A 73 7.27 4.28 6.59
CA LEU A 73 8.47 4.88 6.00
C LEU A 73 8.94 6.11 6.78
N LYS A 74 9.38 5.88 8.01
CA LYS A 74 10.00 6.89 8.87
C LYS A 74 11.20 6.30 9.60
N ASP A 75 11.95 7.13 10.30
CA ASP A 75 12.99 6.65 11.23
C ASP A 75 12.34 5.80 12.34
N ASP A 76 12.96 4.70 12.71
CA ASP A 76 12.40 3.65 13.56
C ASP A 76 11.11 2.97 13.04
N GLY A 77 10.70 3.29 11.83
CA GLY A 77 9.63 2.57 11.12
C GLY A 77 10.09 1.23 10.56
N TYR A 78 9.33 0.67 9.64
CA TYR A 78 9.66 -0.64 9.08
C TYR A 78 9.21 -0.81 7.64
N VAL A 79 9.80 -1.81 6.98
CA VAL A 79 9.42 -2.29 5.65
C VAL A 79 9.56 -3.80 5.57
N TYR A 80 8.65 -4.45 4.82
CA TYR A 80 8.79 -5.88 4.51
C TYR A 80 9.44 -6.07 3.15
N ILE A 81 10.47 -6.94 3.11
CA ILE A 81 11.15 -7.34 1.87
C ILE A 81 11.06 -8.86 1.79
N PHE A 82 10.38 -9.38 0.78
CA PHE A 82 10.12 -10.82 0.60
C PHE A 82 9.60 -11.52 1.87
N GLY A 83 8.68 -10.84 2.60
CA GLY A 83 8.05 -11.36 3.81
C GLY A 83 8.86 -11.18 5.10
N LYS A 84 10.11 -10.77 5.02
CA LYS A 84 10.93 -10.44 6.20
C LYS A 84 10.77 -8.96 6.56
N LYS A 85 10.54 -8.69 7.85
CA LYS A 85 10.46 -7.33 8.41
C LYS A 85 11.85 -6.76 8.66
N TYR A 86 12.08 -5.54 8.19
CA TYR A 86 13.29 -4.77 8.46
C TYR A 86 12.94 -3.46 9.13
N GLN A 87 13.66 -3.11 10.18
CA GLN A 87 13.56 -1.80 10.81
C GLN A 87 14.30 -0.76 9.98
N ILE A 88 13.70 0.41 9.79
CA ILE A 88 14.32 1.53 9.08
C ILE A 88 15.15 2.33 10.07
N VAL A 89 16.43 2.56 9.75
CA VAL A 89 17.34 3.39 10.53
C VAL A 89 17.87 4.51 9.63
N VAL A 90 17.49 5.74 9.93
CA VAL A 90 17.93 6.89 9.15
C VAL A 90 19.28 7.40 9.66
N ARG A 91 20.21 7.58 8.73
CA ARG A 91 21.53 8.19 8.93
C ARG A 91 21.75 9.23 7.86
N ASP A 92 21.29 10.46 8.10
CA ASP A 92 21.39 11.52 7.09
C ASP A 92 22.82 12.01 6.90
N ILE A 93 23.54 11.32 6.02
CA ILE A 93 24.89 11.70 5.55
C ILE A 93 24.87 12.19 4.10
N LYS A 94 23.67 12.56 3.59
CA LYS A 94 23.44 13.09 2.23
C LYS A 94 23.88 12.16 1.09
N LYS A 95 23.91 10.85 1.34
CA LYS A 95 24.13 9.83 0.30
C LYS A 95 22.80 9.20 -0.07
N LYS A 96 22.43 9.21 -1.34
CA LYS A 96 21.21 8.53 -1.84
C LYS A 96 21.40 7.01 -1.89
N GLN A 97 21.72 6.40 -0.78
CA GLN A 97 22.00 4.98 -0.66
C GLN A 97 21.22 4.36 0.49
N CYS A 98 20.95 3.08 0.35
CA CYS A 98 20.45 2.23 1.42
C CYS A 98 21.33 1.00 1.54
N ALA A 99 21.38 0.42 2.72
CA ALA A 99 22.10 -0.85 2.96
C ALA A 99 21.36 -1.68 4.01
N ILE A 100 21.30 -2.99 3.79
CA ILE A 100 20.73 -3.93 4.76
C ILE A 100 21.88 -4.48 5.63
N HIS A 101 21.70 -4.40 6.93
CA HIS A 101 22.58 -5.03 7.93
C HIS A 101 21.73 -5.75 8.98
N GLY A 102 21.78 -7.09 9.00
CA GLY A 102 20.94 -7.90 9.89
C GLY A 102 19.45 -7.72 9.61
N ASP A 103 18.71 -7.25 10.60
CA ASP A 103 17.26 -6.99 10.52
C ASP A 103 16.93 -5.51 10.33
N SER A 104 17.92 -4.70 9.95
CA SER A 104 17.75 -3.26 9.74
C SER A 104 18.13 -2.86 8.32
N ILE A 105 17.41 -1.86 7.80
CA ILE A 105 17.74 -1.16 6.56
C ILE A 105 18.17 0.27 6.89
N TYR A 106 19.40 0.58 6.60
CA TYR A 106 19.98 1.90 6.81
C TYR A 106 19.69 2.78 5.61
N VAL A 107 19.10 3.93 5.84
CA VAL A 107 18.79 4.94 4.82
C VAL A 107 19.65 6.17 5.07
N TYR A 108 20.52 6.51 4.12
CA TYR A 108 21.52 7.57 4.29
C TYR A 108 21.06 8.94 3.78
N THR A 109 19.77 9.20 3.83
CA THR A 109 19.16 10.47 3.41
C THR A 109 17.85 10.71 4.17
N SER A 110 17.45 11.98 4.31
CA SER A 110 16.12 12.35 4.82
C SER A 110 14.97 12.05 3.84
N TYR A 111 15.26 11.81 2.55
CA TYR A 111 14.26 11.43 1.53
C TYR A 111 14.03 9.91 1.53
N ILE A 112 13.49 9.39 2.62
CA ILE A 112 13.38 7.95 2.91
C ILE A 112 12.62 7.21 1.80
N GLU A 113 11.43 7.69 1.43
CA GLU A 113 10.56 7.03 0.45
C GLU A 113 11.25 6.87 -0.92
N ASN A 114 11.90 7.93 -1.41
CA ASN A 114 12.60 7.90 -2.69
C ASN A 114 13.80 6.94 -2.65
N ALA A 115 14.63 7.02 -1.61
CA ALA A 115 15.81 6.18 -1.48
C ALA A 115 15.45 4.69 -1.35
N LEU A 116 14.44 4.39 -0.53
CA LEU A 116 13.93 3.02 -0.39
C LEU A 116 13.28 2.53 -1.68
N GLY A 117 12.48 3.35 -2.38
CA GLY A 117 11.87 2.99 -3.65
C GLY A 117 12.91 2.56 -4.69
N ILE A 118 14.00 3.32 -4.84
CA ILE A 118 15.11 2.98 -5.75
C ILE A 118 15.79 1.68 -5.30
N TYR A 119 16.12 1.57 -4.02
CA TYR A 119 16.83 0.42 -3.48
C TYR A 119 16.01 -0.88 -3.57
N LEU A 120 14.74 -0.82 -3.22
CA LEU A 120 13.83 -1.98 -3.31
C LEU A 120 13.59 -2.40 -4.77
N SER A 121 13.53 -1.44 -5.70
CA SER A 121 13.45 -1.74 -7.13
C SER A 121 14.69 -2.48 -7.64
N GLN A 122 15.88 -2.12 -7.15
CA GLN A 122 17.11 -2.84 -7.48
C GLN A 122 17.12 -4.27 -6.93
N ILE A 123 16.74 -4.45 -5.67
CA ILE A 123 16.62 -5.79 -5.04
C ILE A 123 15.63 -6.66 -5.83
N LEU A 124 14.47 -6.12 -6.16
CA LEU A 124 13.46 -6.83 -6.93
C LEU A 124 13.96 -7.19 -8.34
N TYR A 125 14.66 -6.26 -9.00
CA TYR A 125 15.24 -6.50 -10.32
C TYR A 125 16.24 -7.66 -10.31
N GLU A 126 17.19 -7.67 -9.37
CA GLU A 126 18.18 -8.75 -9.25
C GLU A 126 17.52 -10.09 -8.90
N TYR A 127 16.55 -10.09 -8.01
CA TYR A 127 15.76 -11.29 -7.70
C TYR A 127 15.05 -11.84 -8.94
N LEU A 128 14.32 -11.00 -9.66
CA LEU A 128 13.60 -11.41 -10.88
C LEU A 128 14.55 -11.90 -11.96
N LYS A 129 15.69 -11.23 -12.15
CA LYS A 129 16.71 -11.62 -13.11
C LYS A 129 17.26 -13.01 -12.81
N THR A 130 17.63 -13.27 -11.55
CA THR A 130 18.13 -14.56 -11.09
C THR A 130 17.09 -15.66 -11.27
N ARG A 131 15.87 -15.43 -10.79
CA ARG A 131 14.78 -16.41 -10.91
C ARG A 131 14.40 -16.67 -12.37
N THR A 132 14.33 -15.64 -13.20
CA THR A 132 14.07 -15.83 -14.62
C THR A 132 15.14 -16.68 -15.27
N ALA A 133 16.43 -16.44 -14.99
CA ALA A 133 17.53 -17.22 -15.54
C ALA A 133 17.45 -18.71 -15.12
N GLU A 134 17.01 -19.01 -13.91
CA GLU A 134 16.81 -20.39 -13.42
C GLU A 134 15.74 -21.15 -14.22
N TYR A 135 14.68 -20.46 -14.65
CA TYR A 135 13.54 -21.07 -15.36
C TYR A 135 13.69 -21.09 -16.89
N LEU A 136 14.51 -20.20 -17.47
CA LEU A 136 14.68 -20.11 -18.94
C LEU A 136 15.01 -21.42 -19.63
N PRO A 137 15.89 -22.29 -19.10
CA PRO A 137 16.19 -23.56 -19.73
C PRO A 137 14.98 -24.47 -19.95
N LEU A 138 13.96 -24.37 -19.06
CA LEU A 138 12.73 -25.16 -19.17
C LEU A 138 11.85 -24.74 -20.36
N PHE A 139 11.99 -23.51 -20.83
CA PHE A 139 11.15 -22.95 -21.89
C PHE A 139 11.88 -22.79 -23.22
N ASN A 140 13.19 -23.01 -23.26
CA ASN A 140 14.05 -22.78 -24.43
C ASN A 140 13.82 -21.40 -25.07
N ARG A 141 13.80 -20.35 -24.24
CA ARG A 141 13.54 -18.95 -24.63
C ARG A 141 14.72 -18.05 -24.22
N PRO A 142 14.97 -16.96 -24.99
CA PRO A 142 15.96 -15.95 -24.59
C PRO A 142 15.48 -15.21 -23.33
N MET A 143 16.43 -14.60 -22.61
CA MET A 143 16.16 -13.77 -21.43
C MET A 143 15.20 -12.62 -21.78
N PRO A 144 14.02 -12.51 -21.15
CA PRO A 144 13.10 -11.42 -21.39
C PRO A 144 13.65 -10.12 -20.81
N ARG A 145 13.20 -9.00 -21.37
CA ARG A 145 13.46 -7.68 -20.78
C ARG A 145 12.63 -7.50 -19.52
N ILE A 146 13.29 -7.36 -18.39
CA ILE A 146 12.64 -7.10 -17.10
C ILE A 146 12.51 -5.58 -16.93
N GLN A 147 11.30 -5.09 -16.60
CA GLN A 147 11.02 -3.70 -16.27
C GLN A 147 10.23 -3.64 -14.97
N ILE A 148 10.69 -2.81 -14.03
CA ILE A 148 9.95 -2.50 -12.81
C ILE A 148 9.32 -1.12 -13.00
N LYS A 149 8.00 -1.05 -12.87
CA LYS A 149 7.26 0.21 -12.90
C LYS A 149 6.85 0.56 -11.48
N GLN A 150 7.08 1.81 -11.09
CA GLN A 150 6.59 2.41 -9.85
C GLN A 150 5.20 3.00 -10.05
#